data_ff35ad4f977fa4280e66aeb6ecf0c407
#
_entry.id   ff35ad4f977fa4280e66aeb6ecf0c407
#
_cell.length_a   1.000
_cell.length_b   1.000
_cell.length_c   1.000
_cell.angle_alpha   90.00
_cell.angle_beta   90.00
_cell.angle_gamma   90.00
#
_symmetry.space_group_name_H-M   'P 1'
#
loop_
_entity.id
_entity.type
_entity.pdbx_description
1 polymer ?
#
loop_
_entity_poly.entity_id
_entity_poly.type
_entity_poly.pdbx_seq_one_letter_code
_entity_poly.pdbx_strand_id
1 'polypeptide(L)' 'MKKEKIIHNSDVQQLLEVSSATANRILVSFVKEGKLERVRDGRYWAYQKL' A
#
# COMPACT_ATOMS: atom_id res chain seq x y z
N MET A 1 -19.62 6.62 8.40
CA MET A 1 -19.05 6.12 7.84
C MET A 1 -17.74 5.99 8.04
N LYS A 2 -17.15 5.11 7.94
CA LYS A 2 -15.95 4.98 8.12
C LYS A 2 -15.25 4.71 6.95
N LYS A 3 -14.25 5.25 6.70
CA LYS A 3 -13.53 5.05 5.64
C LYS A 3 -12.49 4.09 5.87
N GLU A 4 -12.28 3.18 5.04
CA GLU A 4 -11.23 2.23 5.17
C GLU A 4 -9.95 2.95 4.95
N LYS A 5 -8.90 2.53 5.60
CA LYS A 5 -7.63 3.11 5.45
C LYS A 5 -7.00 2.59 4.20
N ILE A 6 -6.80 3.41 3.24
CA ILE A 6 -6.18 3.04 1.97
C ILE A 6 -4.76 3.61 1.93
N ILE A 7 -3.81 2.76 1.58
CA ILE A 7 -2.40 3.14 1.54
C ILE A 7 -1.91 3.07 0.11
N HIS A 8 -1.24 4.11 -0.35
CA HIS A 8 -0.68 4.12 -1.68
C HIS A 8 0.83 3.98 -1.60
N ASN A 9 1.45 3.63 -2.72
CA ASN A 9 2.89 3.49 -2.78
C ASN A 9 3.56 4.80 -2.37
N SER A 10 3.03 5.93 -2.84
CA SER A 10 3.63 7.21 -2.50
C SER A 10 3.57 7.50 -1.00
N ASP A 11 2.56 6.98 -0.33
CA ASP A 11 2.47 7.18 1.11
C ASP A 11 3.62 6.49 1.81
N VAL A 12 3.95 5.28 1.36
CA VAL A 12 5.05 4.53 1.95
C VAL A 12 6.37 5.21 1.65
N GLN A 13 6.52 5.73 0.42
CA GLN A 13 7.73 6.41 0.05
C GLN A 13 8.01 7.58 0.98
N GLN A 14 6.99 8.37 1.25
CA GLN A 14 7.16 9.53 2.11
C GLN A 14 7.35 9.15 3.57
N LEU A 15 6.58 8.20 4.02
CA LEU A 15 6.64 7.81 5.41
C LEU A 15 7.98 7.19 5.78
N LEU A 16 8.50 6.34 4.93
CA LEU A 16 9.76 5.64 5.20
C LEU A 16 10.95 6.22 4.46
N GLU A 17 10.70 7.25 3.65
CA GLU A 17 11.76 7.89 2.89
C GLU A 17 12.52 6.88 2.05
N VAL A 18 11.79 6.08 1.30
CA VAL A 18 12.39 5.08 0.43
C VAL A 18 11.95 5.30 -1.01
N SER A 19 12.61 4.63 -1.94
CA SER A 19 12.27 4.75 -3.35
C SER A 19 10.98 4.01 -3.63
N SER A 20 10.39 4.24 -4.80
CA SER A 20 9.15 3.59 -5.14
C SER A 20 9.36 2.08 -5.29
N ALA A 21 10.51 1.65 -5.75
CA ALA A 21 10.79 0.23 -5.87
C ALA A 21 10.80 -0.44 -4.50
N THR A 22 11.44 0.21 -3.53
CA THR A 22 11.50 -0.33 -2.18
C THR A 22 10.12 -0.31 -1.54
N ALA A 23 9.38 0.78 -1.73
CA ALA A 23 8.05 0.88 -1.17
C ALA A 23 7.16 -0.24 -1.72
N ASN A 24 7.27 -0.51 -3.02
CA ASN A 24 6.48 -1.55 -3.63
C ASN A 24 6.83 -2.92 -3.05
N ARG A 25 8.11 -3.14 -2.82
CA ARG A 25 8.55 -4.41 -2.27
C ARG A 25 7.98 -4.62 -0.86
N ILE A 26 7.96 -3.57 -0.07
CA ILE A 26 7.43 -3.64 1.28
C ILE A 26 5.94 -3.94 1.24
N LEU A 27 5.20 -3.26 0.36
CA LEU A 27 3.77 -3.46 0.26
C LEU A 27 3.44 -4.87 -0.21
N VAL A 28 4.17 -5.37 -1.19
CA VAL A 28 3.95 -6.72 -1.69
C VAL A 28 4.21 -7.74 -0.58
N SER A 29 5.21 -7.46 0.23
CA SER A 29 5.55 -8.34 1.33
C SER A 29 4.37 -8.44 2.30
N PHE A 30 3.75 -7.31 2.63
CA PHE A 30 2.61 -7.31 3.53
C PHE A 30 1.42 -8.05 2.93
N VAL A 31 1.25 -7.93 1.62
CA VAL A 31 0.15 -8.64 0.97
C VAL A 31 0.40 -10.14 1.06
N LYS A 32 1.63 -10.56 0.87
CA LYS A 32 1.95 -11.97 0.95
C LYS A 32 1.74 -12.52 2.34
N GLU A 33 1.95 -11.69 3.34
CA GLU A 33 1.76 -12.13 4.71
C GLU A 33 0.31 -12.05 5.16
N GLY A 34 -0.55 -11.59 4.27
CA GLY A 34 -1.97 -11.52 4.60
C GLY A 34 -2.36 -10.33 5.46
N LYS A 35 -1.50 -9.32 5.51
CA LYS A 35 -1.80 -8.15 6.32
C LYS A 35 -2.48 -7.05 5.53
N LEU A 36 -2.25 -7.03 4.24
CA LEU A 36 -2.85 -6.04 3.36
C LEU A 36 -3.47 -6.73 2.16
N GLU A 37 -4.37 -6.01 1.53
CA GLU A 37 -5.02 -6.51 0.36
C GLU A 37 -4.83 -5.47 -0.72
N ARG A 38 -4.48 -5.87 -1.93
CA ARG A 38 -4.29 -4.94 -3.02
C ARG A 38 -5.63 -4.62 -3.67
N VAL A 39 -5.92 -3.35 -3.81
CA VAL A 39 -7.18 -2.93 -4.41
C VAL A 39 -6.91 -1.91 -5.51
N ARG A 40 -7.89 -1.73 -6.38
CA ARG A 40 -7.76 -0.82 -7.47
C ARG A 40 -8.39 0.49 -7.04
N ASP A 41 -7.68 1.57 -7.16
CA ASP A 41 -8.20 2.87 -6.81
C ASP A 41 -8.08 3.77 -8.04
N GLY A 42 -9.07 3.71 -8.90
CA GLY A 42 -9.03 4.46 -10.13
C GLY A 42 -7.93 3.93 -11.02
N ARG A 43 -6.96 4.77 -11.37
CA ARG A 43 -5.87 4.37 -12.20
C ARG A 43 -4.73 3.79 -11.43
N TYR A 44 -4.78 3.87 -10.11
CA TYR A 44 -3.66 3.45 -9.30
C TYR A 44 -3.97 2.23 -8.48
N TRP A 45 -2.92 1.52 -8.10
CA TRP A 45 -3.07 0.41 -7.19
C TRP A 45 -2.91 0.95 -5.79
N ALA A 46 -3.71 0.47 -4.88
CA ALA A 46 -3.63 0.87 -3.49
C ALA A 46 -3.66 -0.37 -2.64
N TYR A 47 -3.49 -0.21 -1.34
CA TYR A 47 -3.47 -1.33 -0.43
C TYR A 47 -4.35 -1.00 0.76
N GLN A 48 -5.05 -1.99 1.24
CA GLN A 48 -6.02 -1.80 2.28
C GLN A 48 -5.76 -2.81 3.38
N LYS A 49 -5.88 -2.36 4.61
CA LYS A 49 -5.63 -3.24 5.71
C LYS A 49 -6.72 -4.30 5.79
N LEU A 50 -6.36 -5.52 6.04
CA LEU A 50 -7.32 -6.62 6.16
C LEU A 50 -7.95 -6.72 7.55
#